data_996284381aad863671a9c20f192a26f3
#
_entry.id   996284381aad863671a9c20f192a26f3
#
_cell.length_a   1.000
_cell.length_b   1.000
_cell.length_c   1.000
_cell.angle_alpha   90.00
_cell.angle_beta   90.00
_cell.angle_gamma   90.00
#
_symmetry.space_group_name_H-M   'P 1'
#
loop_
_entity.id
_entity.type
_entity.pdbx_description
1 polymer ?
#
loop_
_entity_poly.entity_id
_entity_poly.type
_entity_poly.pdbx_seq_one_letter_code
_entity_poly.pdbx_strand_id
1 'polypeptide(L)'
;MLHYNFPPYSVGEAGRVGSPGRREVGHGKLAWRAVNPLLPSGDDFPYTVRIVSEVTESNGSSSMATVCGTSLALMDAGVPIKKPVAGIAMGLIKEKKEFSVLSDILGDEDHLGDMDFKV
;
A
#
# COMPACT_ATOMS: atom_id res chain seq x y z
N MET A 1 4.24 13.03 -6.75
CA MET A 1 2.87 12.46 -6.85
C MET A 1 2.93 10.93 -6.88
N LEU A 2 1.85 10.24 -6.44
CA LEU A 2 1.77 8.78 -6.47
C LEU A 2 0.50 8.36 -7.20
N HIS A 3 0.66 7.47 -8.18
CA HIS A 3 -0.42 6.81 -8.92
C HIS A 3 -0.51 5.37 -8.44
N TYR A 4 -1.72 4.92 -8.15
CA TYR A 4 -2.00 3.55 -7.71
C TYR A 4 -3.04 2.95 -8.65
N ASN A 5 -2.68 1.87 -9.32
CA ASN A 5 -3.51 1.16 -10.27
C ASN A 5 -3.75 -0.27 -9.80
N PHE A 6 -5.01 -0.64 -9.69
CA PHE A 6 -5.47 -1.96 -9.25
C PHE A 6 -6.45 -2.54 -10.28
N PRO A 7 -5.92 -3.06 -11.39
CA PRO A 7 -6.78 -3.60 -12.45
C PRO A 7 -7.45 -4.91 -11.99
N PRO A 8 -8.63 -5.27 -12.54
CA PRO A 8 -9.37 -6.46 -12.14
C PRO A 8 -8.56 -7.76 -12.25
N TYR A 9 -7.68 -7.87 -13.22
CA TYR A 9 -6.86 -9.07 -13.42
C TYR A 9 -5.91 -9.34 -12.24
N SER A 10 -5.58 -8.34 -11.42
CA SER A 10 -4.72 -8.52 -10.24
C SER A 10 -5.32 -9.44 -9.17
N VAL A 11 -6.62 -9.67 -9.21
CA VAL A 11 -7.36 -10.62 -8.37
C VAL A 11 -8.06 -11.71 -9.18
N GLY A 12 -7.62 -11.91 -10.42
CA GLY A 12 -8.17 -12.95 -11.30
C GLY A 12 -9.57 -12.65 -11.87
N GLU A 13 -10.02 -11.41 -11.79
CA GLU A 13 -11.32 -11.00 -12.30
C GLU A 13 -11.24 -10.46 -13.73
N ALA A 14 -12.29 -10.75 -14.52
CA ALA A 14 -12.52 -10.10 -15.79
C ALA A 14 -13.30 -8.80 -15.55
N GLY A 15 -12.77 -7.68 -16.01
CA GLY A 15 -13.39 -6.39 -15.80
C GLY A 15 -12.84 -5.31 -16.72
N ARG A 16 -13.53 -4.16 -16.74
CA ARG A 16 -13.09 -3.02 -17.54
C ARG A 16 -11.90 -2.32 -16.88
N VAL A 17 -10.83 -2.17 -17.61
CA VAL A 17 -9.72 -1.30 -17.23
C VAL A 17 -10.09 0.14 -17.65
N GLY A 18 -10.08 1.06 -16.70
CA GLY A 18 -10.50 2.44 -16.92
C GLY A 18 -9.91 3.40 -15.92
N SER A 19 -10.58 4.52 -15.69
CA SER A 19 -10.16 5.50 -14.68
C SER A 19 -10.19 4.91 -13.27
N PRO A 20 -9.25 5.30 -12.38
CA PRO A 20 -9.19 4.81 -11.02
C PRO A 20 -10.50 4.99 -10.26
N GLY A 21 -10.98 3.93 -9.63
CA GLY A 21 -12.15 3.96 -8.77
C GLY A 21 -11.85 4.57 -7.38
N ARG A 22 -12.88 4.68 -6.55
CA ARG A 22 -12.76 5.25 -5.17
C ARG A 22 -11.73 4.51 -4.31
N ARG A 23 -11.69 3.18 -4.43
CA ARG A 23 -10.75 2.33 -3.68
C ARG A 23 -9.32 2.62 -4.08
N GLU A 24 -9.04 2.72 -5.37
CA GLU A 24 -7.72 3.02 -5.90
C GLU A 24 -7.25 4.42 -5.47
N VAL A 25 -8.11 5.41 -5.54
CA VAL A 25 -7.82 6.76 -5.06
C VAL A 25 -7.52 6.77 -3.56
N GLY A 26 -8.30 6.03 -2.76
CA GLY A 26 -8.09 5.90 -1.32
C GLY A 26 -6.77 5.22 -0.97
N HIS A 27 -6.45 4.10 -1.61
CA HIS A 27 -5.20 3.36 -1.43
C HIS A 27 -3.98 4.18 -1.88
N GLY A 28 -4.08 4.87 -3.01
CA GLY A 28 -3.02 5.77 -3.47
C GLY A 28 -2.77 6.93 -2.48
N LYS A 29 -3.82 7.52 -1.92
CA LYS A 29 -3.69 8.54 -0.87
C LYS A 29 -3.08 7.99 0.42
N LEU A 30 -3.45 6.78 0.84
CA LEU A 30 -2.86 6.13 2.02
C LEU A 30 -1.36 5.94 1.85
N ALA A 31 -0.94 5.35 0.74
CA ALA A 31 0.47 5.15 0.42
C ALA A 31 1.23 6.49 0.30
N TRP A 32 0.64 7.49 -0.35
CA TRP A 32 1.23 8.83 -0.45
C TRP A 32 1.46 9.46 0.92
N ARG A 33 0.49 9.39 1.84
CA ARG A 33 0.63 9.94 3.20
C ARG A 33 1.73 9.27 4.01
N ALA A 34 1.96 7.97 3.80
CA ALA A 34 3.03 7.26 4.46
C ALA A 34 4.42 7.71 3.97
N VAL A 35 4.56 7.98 2.68
CA VAL A 35 5.85 8.27 2.03
C VAL A 35 6.17 9.76 1.98
N ASN A 36 5.17 10.62 1.76
CA ASN A 36 5.37 12.05 1.53
C ASN A 36 6.22 12.78 2.59
N PRO A 37 6.06 12.52 3.91
CA PRO A 37 6.88 13.17 4.94
C PRO A 37 8.37 12.80 4.89
N LEU A 38 8.70 11.72 4.20
CA LEU A 38 10.05 11.16 4.11
C LEU A 38 10.82 11.67 2.88
N LEU A 39 10.13 12.28 1.93
CA LEU A 39 10.75 12.83 0.74
C LEU A 39 11.67 14.00 1.10
N PRO A 40 12.77 14.18 0.34
CA PRO A 40 13.65 15.32 0.51
C PRO A 40 12.96 16.65 0.19
N SER A 41 13.50 17.75 0.67
CA SER A 41 13.07 19.09 0.28
C SER A 41 13.44 19.39 -1.18
N GLY A 42 12.78 20.39 -1.77
CA GLY A 42 13.12 20.82 -3.13
C GLY A 42 14.52 21.42 -3.23
N ASP A 43 15.07 21.94 -2.13
CA ASP A 43 16.43 22.48 -2.08
C ASP A 43 17.50 21.39 -2.07
N ASP A 44 17.20 20.28 -1.39
CA ASP A 44 18.11 19.12 -1.32
C ASP A 44 18.02 18.21 -2.55
N PHE A 45 16.86 18.17 -3.19
CA PHE A 45 16.58 17.31 -4.34
C PHE A 45 15.65 18.01 -5.33
N PRO A 46 16.19 18.80 -6.27
CA PRO A 46 15.42 19.68 -7.18
C PRO A 46 14.77 18.91 -8.34
N TYR A 47 14.20 17.75 -8.09
CA TYR A 47 13.54 16.92 -9.08
C TYR A 47 12.10 16.60 -8.70
N THR A 48 11.26 16.49 -9.70
CA THR A 48 9.89 15.99 -9.51
C THR A 48 9.89 14.48 -9.37
N VAL A 49 9.40 13.99 -8.23
CA VAL A 49 9.24 12.56 -7.99
C VAL A 49 7.84 12.12 -8.41
N ARG A 50 7.78 11.21 -9.36
CA ARG A 50 6.56 10.50 -9.77
C ARG A 50 6.69 9.02 -9.42
N ILE A 51 5.78 8.52 -8.61
CA ILE A 51 5.69 7.13 -8.19
C ILE A 51 4.50 6.50 -8.91
N VAL A 52 4.69 5.33 -9.48
CA VAL A 52 3.62 4.54 -10.10
C VAL A 52 3.62 3.16 -9.49
N SER A 53 2.50 2.78 -8.89
CA SER A 53 2.27 1.44 -8.35
C SER A 53 1.29 0.71 -9.25
N GLU A 54 1.79 -0.29 -9.96
CA GLU A 54 1.00 -1.20 -10.80
C GLU A 54 0.84 -2.53 -10.05
N VAL A 55 -0.37 -2.81 -9.57
CA VAL A 55 -0.65 -4.07 -8.88
C VAL A 55 -0.98 -5.13 -9.92
N THR A 56 -0.08 -6.08 -10.09
CA THR A 56 -0.22 -7.16 -11.08
C THR A 56 -0.85 -8.43 -10.51
N GLU A 57 -0.67 -8.65 -9.21
CA GLU A 57 -1.28 -9.76 -8.47
C GLU A 57 -1.47 -9.35 -7.01
N SER A 58 -2.59 -9.74 -6.40
CA SER A 58 -2.91 -9.38 -5.02
C SER A 58 -3.75 -10.45 -4.34
N ASN A 59 -3.33 -10.82 -3.13
CA ASN A 59 -4.15 -11.56 -2.17
C ASN A 59 -3.82 -11.06 -0.76
N GLY A 60 -4.32 -9.88 -0.43
CA GLY A 60 -4.03 -9.19 0.83
C GLY A 60 -3.85 -7.68 0.62
N SER A 61 -3.04 -7.04 1.44
CA SER A 61 -2.91 -5.58 1.45
C SER A 61 -1.99 -5.03 0.35
N SER A 62 -2.53 -4.81 -0.83
CA SER A 62 -1.84 -4.15 -1.94
C SER A 62 -1.41 -2.70 -1.62
N SER A 63 -2.15 -2.01 -0.73
CA SER A 63 -1.77 -0.66 -0.29
C SER A 63 -0.49 -0.67 0.56
N MET A 64 -0.32 -1.65 1.44
CA MET A 64 0.90 -1.78 2.24
C MET A 64 2.08 -2.28 1.39
N ALA A 65 1.84 -3.18 0.46
CA ALA A 65 2.83 -3.56 -0.56
C ALA A 65 3.29 -2.33 -1.37
N THR A 66 2.38 -1.42 -1.70
CA THR A 66 2.72 -0.15 -2.38
C THR A 66 3.61 0.74 -1.51
N VAL A 67 3.35 0.85 -0.20
CA VAL A 67 4.22 1.60 0.73
C VAL A 67 5.63 1.01 0.72
N CYS A 68 5.76 -0.30 0.92
CA CYS A 68 7.05 -1.00 0.92
C CYS A 68 7.77 -0.87 -0.42
N GLY A 69 7.08 -1.14 -1.53
CA GLY A 69 7.64 -1.05 -2.87
C GLY A 69 8.08 0.36 -3.23
N THR A 70 7.33 1.37 -2.81
CA THR A 70 7.71 2.78 -3.01
C THR A 70 8.98 3.12 -2.25
N SER A 71 9.11 2.68 -0.99
CA SER A 71 10.31 2.89 -0.19
C SER A 71 11.54 2.28 -0.86
N LEU A 72 11.42 1.04 -1.33
CA LEU A 72 12.48 0.34 -2.04
C LEU A 72 12.85 1.03 -3.36
N ALA A 73 11.86 1.39 -4.16
CA ALA A 73 12.08 2.07 -5.44
C ALA A 73 12.75 3.44 -5.30
N LEU A 74 12.38 4.20 -4.28
CA LEU A 74 13.03 5.49 -3.99
C LEU A 74 14.50 5.32 -3.59
N MET A 75 14.80 4.32 -2.77
CA MET A 75 16.18 4.01 -2.37
C MET A 75 17.01 3.51 -3.57
N ASP A 76 16.45 2.63 -4.40
CA ASP A 76 17.10 2.12 -5.59
C ASP A 76 17.39 3.23 -6.63
N ALA A 77 16.47 4.18 -6.76
CA ALA A 77 16.63 5.36 -7.61
C ALA A 77 17.61 6.41 -7.05
N GLY A 78 18.16 6.20 -5.86
CA GLY A 78 19.10 7.13 -5.23
C GLY A 78 18.42 8.41 -4.70
N VAL A 79 17.11 8.41 -4.49
CA VAL A 79 16.41 9.54 -3.86
C VAL A 79 16.77 9.61 -2.38
N PRO A 80 17.29 10.73 -1.86
CA PRO A 80 17.73 10.83 -0.46
C PRO A 80 16.53 10.97 0.48
N ILE A 81 15.79 9.87 0.67
CA ILE A 81 14.69 9.84 1.64
C ILE A 81 15.22 9.88 3.06
N LYS A 82 14.49 10.53 3.96
CA LYS A 82 14.91 10.72 5.37
C LYS A 82 15.06 9.40 6.12
N LYS A 83 14.18 8.46 5.86
CA LYS A 83 14.13 7.11 6.47
C LYS A 83 13.40 6.16 5.52
N PRO A 84 13.72 4.86 5.52
CA PRO A 84 12.85 3.87 4.89
C PRO A 84 11.52 3.78 5.63
N VAL A 85 10.47 3.43 4.90
CA VAL A 85 9.14 3.17 5.44
C VAL A 85 8.67 1.80 4.96
N ALA A 86 8.00 1.09 5.83
CA ALA A 86 7.31 -0.15 5.53
C ALA A 86 5.87 -0.06 6.03
N GLY A 87 5.04 -0.98 5.59
CA GLY A 87 3.68 -1.12 6.06
C GLY A 87 3.25 -2.57 6.05
N ILE A 88 2.34 -2.90 6.95
CA ILE A 88 1.78 -4.24 7.10
C ILE A 88 0.28 -4.15 7.42
N ALA A 89 -0.49 -5.11 6.95
CA ALA A 89 -1.88 -5.28 7.36
C ALA A 89 -1.95 -6.30 8.49
N MET A 90 -2.50 -5.86 9.62
CA MET A 90 -2.72 -6.68 10.80
C MET A 90 -4.20 -7.04 10.90
N GLY A 91 -4.50 -8.19 11.47
CA GLY A 91 -5.86 -8.62 11.77
C GLY A 91 -6.02 -9.06 13.21
N LEU A 92 -7.25 -9.14 13.65
CA LEU A 92 -7.64 -9.70 14.92
C LEU A 92 -8.79 -10.68 14.72
N ILE A 93 -8.67 -11.84 15.34
CA ILE A 93 -9.77 -12.80 15.50
C ILE A 93 -10.03 -12.93 17.00
N LYS A 94 -11.28 -12.76 17.41
CA LYS A 94 -11.68 -12.85 18.81
C LYS A 94 -12.84 -13.81 18.99
N GLU A 95 -12.64 -14.77 19.85
CA GLU A 95 -13.69 -15.70 20.26
C GLU A 95 -13.87 -15.66 21.79
N LYS A 96 -15.01 -15.13 22.23
CA LYS A 96 -15.35 -14.93 23.68
C LYS A 96 -14.25 -14.11 24.40
N LYS A 97 -13.39 -14.78 25.17
CA LYS A 97 -12.30 -14.16 25.95
C LYS A 97 -10.93 -14.36 25.32
N GLU A 98 -10.84 -15.22 24.32
CA GLU A 98 -9.60 -15.50 23.60
C GLU A 98 -9.49 -14.61 22.37
N PHE A 99 -8.27 -14.26 21.97
CA PHE A 99 -8.01 -13.53 20.75
C PHE A 99 -6.67 -13.95 20.13
N SER A 100 -6.59 -13.83 18.82
CA SER A 100 -5.37 -14.02 18.04
C SER A 100 -5.09 -12.79 17.20
N VAL A 101 -3.85 -12.31 17.22
CA VAL A 101 -3.39 -11.23 16.34
C VAL A 101 -2.73 -11.87 15.13
N LEU A 102 -3.16 -11.47 13.95
CA LEU A 102 -2.63 -11.92 12.68
C LEU A 102 -1.77 -10.81 12.07
N SER A 103 -0.66 -11.17 11.45
CA SER A 103 0.21 -10.26 10.73
C SER A 103 0.28 -10.64 9.25
N ASP A 104 0.30 -9.62 8.38
CA ASP A 104 0.30 -9.78 6.93
C ASP A 104 -0.88 -10.63 6.44
N ILE A 105 -2.09 -10.15 6.75
CA ILE A 105 -3.33 -10.88 6.52
C ILE A 105 -3.66 -11.02 5.03
N LEU A 106 -4.16 -12.20 4.68
CA LEU A 106 -4.73 -12.50 3.37
C LEU A 106 -6.12 -11.85 3.19
N GLY A 107 -6.62 -11.84 1.95
CA GLY A 107 -7.94 -11.30 1.65
C GLY A 107 -9.08 -11.94 2.44
N ASP A 108 -9.05 -13.27 2.63
CA ASP A 108 -10.05 -14.00 3.41
C ASP A 108 -9.96 -13.67 4.91
N GLU A 109 -8.76 -13.51 5.44
CA GLU A 109 -8.53 -13.10 6.84
C GLU A 109 -8.98 -11.67 7.11
N ASP A 110 -8.80 -10.76 6.13
CA ASP A 110 -9.33 -9.39 6.17
C ASP A 110 -10.88 -9.38 6.19
N HIS A 111 -11.49 -10.24 5.38
CA HIS A 111 -12.95 -10.31 5.26
C HIS A 111 -13.64 -10.99 6.45
N LEU A 112 -13.02 -12.03 7.01
CA LEU A 112 -13.60 -12.86 8.08
C LEU A 112 -13.15 -12.45 9.47
N GLY A 113 -12.13 -11.62 9.60
CA GLY A 113 -11.60 -11.15 10.88
C GLY A 113 -12.53 -10.17 11.58
N ASP A 114 -12.36 -10.04 12.90
CA ASP A 114 -13.12 -9.10 13.74
C ASP A 114 -12.59 -7.67 13.64
N MET A 115 -11.34 -7.51 13.20
CA MET A 115 -10.70 -6.21 12.98
C MET A 115 -9.57 -6.35 11.97
N ASP A 116 -9.41 -5.36 11.12
CA ASP A 116 -8.20 -5.12 10.33
C ASP A 116 -7.56 -3.79 10.71
N PHE A 117 -6.25 -3.73 10.64
CA PHE A 117 -5.47 -2.55 10.97
C PHE A 117 -4.22 -2.46 10.10
N LYS A 118 -3.99 -1.30 9.49
CA LYS A 118 -2.81 -1.02 8.64
C LYS A 118 -1.87 -0.05 9.34
N VAL A 119 -0.66 -0.47 9.53
CA VAL A 119 0.38 0.27 10.21
C VAL A 119 1.69 0.28 9.42
#